data_7c61f6871c40ef713429124c229e47d5
#
_entry.id   7c61f6871c40ef713429124c229e47d5
#
_cell.length_a   1.000
_cell.length_b   1.000
_cell.length_c   1.000
_cell.angle_alpha   90.00
_cell.angle_beta   90.00
_cell.angle_gamma   90.00
#
_symmetry.space_group_name_H-M   'P 1'
#
loop_
_entity.id
_entity.type
_entity.pdbx_description
1 polymer ?
#
loop_
_entity_poly.entity_id
_entity_poly.type
_entity_poly.pdbx_seq_one_letter_code
_entity_poly.pdbx_strand_id
1 'polypeptide(L)'
;MGEFACAVSRGLIASGIAPTPKHFPGHGDTHVDSHLGLPRILKSLDEIRQEELIPFRSLIAEGVPTIMTGHMALPKITGSDVPCSISKDITSTLLRGELGFTGVVVTDCLEMDAVAESYGVENGALMALEAGADIAMICHTPEKQKGAVELVHAALTSGKLALDSMRESRGRIADLKLKFAGNWSDVLDPVFDSGRKIQLKSENIALSESAYLASTALIIDRTRALPIPKGGAVIFFTPENESLNRAVDDAEAVLRTKNGNIKNTAAPSDIFFGSSISARTQNMYHVVYPKDLTVTEELGKKLSIAKYIIFATRNADRSAWQLRALSAIAEVKNADAEVIIISTCAPYDLLNAKFDIPFEYLSTFEFTRPALETVTRVIFGEAKPAGKVPVLGGNVLPERVCT
;
A
#
# COMPACT_ATOMS: atom_id res chain seq x y z
N MET A 1 -3.83 -16.77 -1.30
CA MET A 1 -3.47 -15.72 -0.32
C MET A 1 -2.80 -16.32 0.94
N GLY A 2 -3.40 -17.33 1.60
CA GLY A 2 -2.82 -17.95 2.80
C GLY A 2 -1.39 -18.47 2.62
N GLU A 3 -1.13 -19.28 1.59
CA GLU A 3 0.21 -19.81 1.30
C GLU A 3 1.26 -18.70 1.10
N PHE A 4 0.90 -17.63 0.40
CA PHE A 4 1.79 -16.49 0.20
C PHE A 4 2.10 -15.79 1.53
N ALA A 5 1.07 -15.52 2.34
CA ALA A 5 1.24 -14.90 3.65
C ALA A 5 2.11 -15.76 4.59
N CYS A 6 1.92 -17.08 4.58
CA CYS A 6 2.75 -18.03 5.32
C CYS A 6 4.21 -18.02 4.84
N ALA A 7 4.45 -17.98 3.53
CA ALA A 7 5.80 -17.92 2.98
C ALA A 7 6.52 -16.63 3.41
N VAL A 8 5.85 -15.47 3.35
CA VAL A 8 6.39 -14.18 3.84
C VAL A 8 6.66 -14.25 5.34
N SER A 9 5.72 -14.80 6.13
CA SER A 9 5.87 -14.96 7.59
C SER A 9 7.10 -15.81 7.94
N ARG A 10 7.27 -16.96 7.27
CA ARG A 10 8.45 -17.81 7.47
C ARG A 10 9.76 -17.11 7.15
N GLY A 11 9.80 -16.34 6.06
CA GLY A 11 10.98 -15.56 5.68
C GLY A 11 11.34 -14.50 6.74
N LEU A 12 10.36 -13.78 7.27
CA LEU A 12 10.56 -12.81 8.34
C LEU A 12 11.05 -13.48 9.63
N ILE A 13 10.42 -14.56 10.06
CA ILE A 13 10.84 -15.32 11.26
C ILE A 13 12.26 -15.85 11.11
N ALA A 14 12.62 -16.41 9.95
CA ALA A 14 13.96 -16.89 9.67
C ALA A 14 15.02 -15.79 9.71
N SER A 15 14.60 -14.55 9.46
CA SER A 15 15.45 -13.35 9.53
C SER A 15 15.46 -12.69 10.92
N GLY A 16 14.83 -13.29 11.93
CA GLY A 16 14.74 -12.72 13.28
C GLY A 16 13.73 -11.58 13.44
N ILE A 17 12.78 -11.45 12.51
CA ILE A 17 11.75 -10.40 12.52
C ILE A 17 10.40 -11.02 12.86
N ALA A 18 9.67 -10.43 13.82
CA ALA A 18 8.31 -10.84 14.16
C ALA A 18 7.31 -10.34 13.08
N PRO A 19 6.72 -11.24 12.27
CA PRO A 19 5.69 -10.84 11.31
C PRO A 19 4.39 -10.50 12.02
N THR A 20 3.69 -9.47 11.55
CA THR A 20 2.39 -9.03 12.08
C THR A 20 1.35 -9.00 10.96
N PRO A 21 0.67 -10.11 10.67
CA PRO A 21 -0.43 -10.14 9.70
C PRO A 21 -1.52 -9.15 10.06
N LYS A 22 -2.07 -8.47 9.03
CA LYS A 22 -3.06 -7.41 9.23
C LYS A 22 -3.99 -7.27 8.02
N HIS A 23 -5.18 -6.72 8.23
CA HIS A 23 -5.76 -6.31 9.51
C HIS A 23 -6.85 -7.33 9.87
N PHE A 24 -6.75 -7.96 11.05
CA PHE A 24 -7.74 -8.95 11.51
C PHE A 24 -9.08 -8.28 11.84
N PRO A 25 -10.24 -8.88 11.49
CA PRO A 25 -10.43 -10.20 10.90
C PRO A 25 -10.40 -10.25 9.36
N GLY A 26 -10.08 -9.16 8.66
CA GLY A 26 -9.96 -9.01 7.22
C GLY A 26 -10.55 -7.69 6.73
N HIS A 27 -9.78 -6.91 5.98
CA HIS A 27 -10.13 -5.54 5.54
C HIS A 27 -10.34 -5.46 4.00
N GLY A 28 -10.38 -6.62 3.30
CA GLY A 28 -10.40 -6.64 1.84
C GLY A 28 -11.71 -6.22 1.19
N ASP A 29 -12.85 -6.40 1.88
CA ASP A 29 -14.19 -6.09 1.35
C ASP A 29 -14.76 -4.81 1.98
N THR A 30 -14.05 -3.69 1.79
CA THR A 30 -14.45 -2.38 2.31
C THR A 30 -14.47 -1.33 1.20
N HIS A 31 -15.44 -0.41 1.27
CA HIS A 31 -15.60 0.70 0.34
C HIS A 31 -15.19 2.06 0.95
N VAL A 32 -14.89 2.09 2.23
CA VAL A 32 -14.46 3.27 2.99
C VAL A 32 -13.06 3.02 3.52
N ASP A 33 -12.18 4.01 3.40
CA ASP A 33 -10.86 3.99 4.01
C ASP A 33 -11.00 4.23 5.53
N SER A 34 -10.44 3.34 6.35
CA SER A 34 -10.49 3.44 7.82
C SER A 34 -9.74 4.65 8.40
N HIS A 35 -8.91 5.32 7.59
CA HIS A 35 -8.32 6.62 7.94
C HIS A 35 -9.31 7.79 7.84
N LEU A 36 -10.41 7.62 7.10
CA LEU A 36 -11.40 8.66 6.81
C LEU A 36 -12.78 8.38 7.44
N GLY A 37 -12.94 7.25 8.10
CA GLY A 37 -14.19 6.85 8.75
C GLY A 37 -14.24 5.35 9.04
N LEU A 38 -15.32 4.87 9.64
CA LEU A 38 -15.47 3.46 10.03
C LEU A 38 -16.03 2.62 8.87
N PRO A 39 -15.22 1.72 8.24
CA PRO A 39 -15.71 0.80 7.22
C PRO A 39 -16.65 -0.24 7.85
N ARG A 40 -17.71 -0.60 7.14
CA ARG A 40 -18.68 -1.62 7.57
C ARG A 40 -18.64 -2.81 6.63
N ILE A 41 -18.45 -4.00 7.18
CA ILE A 41 -18.49 -5.27 6.47
C ILE A 41 -19.77 -5.99 6.85
N LEU A 42 -20.70 -6.16 5.90
CA LEU A 42 -22.03 -6.73 6.12
C LEU A 42 -22.04 -8.24 5.87
N LYS A 43 -20.96 -8.94 6.16
CA LYS A 43 -20.86 -10.40 6.09
C LYS A 43 -21.23 -11.03 7.43
N SER A 44 -21.82 -12.22 7.35
CA SER A 44 -22.02 -13.10 8.50
C SER A 44 -20.70 -13.72 8.94
N LEU A 45 -20.66 -14.30 10.13
CA LEU A 45 -19.46 -15.01 10.62
C LEU A 45 -19.08 -16.19 9.71
N ASP A 46 -20.06 -16.89 9.12
CA ASP A 46 -19.77 -18.02 8.22
C ASP A 46 -19.15 -17.57 6.90
N GLU A 47 -19.62 -16.44 6.35
CA GLU A 47 -19.00 -15.84 5.17
C GLU A 47 -17.54 -15.40 5.45
N ILE A 48 -17.30 -14.73 6.57
CA ILE A 48 -15.94 -14.34 7.02
C ILE A 48 -15.04 -15.55 7.22
N ARG A 49 -15.57 -16.66 7.76
CA ARG A 49 -14.83 -17.92 7.94
C ARG A 49 -14.39 -18.53 6.63
N GLN A 50 -15.19 -18.38 5.56
CA GLN A 50 -14.93 -18.98 4.25
C GLN A 50 -13.99 -18.15 3.39
N GLU A 51 -13.80 -16.86 3.70
CA GLU A 51 -12.98 -15.95 2.90
C GLU A 51 -11.88 -15.27 3.72
N GLU A 52 -12.24 -14.28 4.54
CA GLU A 52 -11.26 -13.40 5.21
C GLU A 52 -10.39 -14.11 6.25
N LEU A 53 -10.95 -15.10 6.95
CA LEU A 53 -10.22 -15.83 8.00
C LEU A 53 -9.28 -16.92 7.47
N ILE A 54 -9.37 -17.30 6.20
CA ILE A 54 -8.49 -18.36 5.63
C ILE A 54 -7.01 -18.04 5.83
N PRO A 55 -6.47 -16.86 5.45
CA PRO A 55 -5.05 -16.57 5.65
C PRO A 55 -4.66 -16.50 7.12
N PHE A 56 -5.53 -15.98 7.98
CA PHE A 56 -5.24 -15.91 9.43
C PHE A 56 -5.19 -17.29 10.07
N ARG A 57 -6.10 -18.19 9.72
CA ARG A 57 -6.06 -19.60 10.18
C ARG A 57 -4.75 -20.28 9.78
N SER A 58 -4.33 -20.14 8.51
CA SER A 58 -3.08 -20.70 8.03
C SER A 58 -1.88 -20.16 8.82
N LEU A 59 -1.83 -18.86 9.05
CA LEU A 59 -0.75 -18.21 9.80
C LEU A 59 -0.74 -18.60 11.29
N ILE A 60 -1.91 -18.73 11.92
CA ILE A 60 -2.04 -19.20 13.30
C ILE A 60 -1.56 -20.64 13.43
N ALA A 61 -1.93 -21.51 12.47
CA ALA A 61 -1.48 -22.89 12.45
C ALA A 61 0.06 -23.01 12.28
N GLU A 62 0.72 -22.07 11.60
CA GLU A 62 2.17 -21.96 11.50
C GLU A 62 2.84 -21.26 12.69
N GLY A 63 2.08 -20.83 13.70
CA GLY A 63 2.61 -20.22 14.92
C GLY A 63 3.09 -18.77 14.73
N VAL A 64 2.37 -17.98 13.93
CA VAL A 64 2.68 -16.54 13.80
C VAL A 64 2.71 -15.85 15.18
N PRO A 65 3.74 -15.03 15.48
CA PRO A 65 3.92 -14.50 16.83
C PRO A 65 3.02 -13.32 17.18
N THR A 66 2.56 -12.57 16.18
CA THR A 66 1.73 -11.37 16.40
C THR A 66 0.60 -11.26 15.37
N ILE A 67 -0.50 -10.61 15.71
CA ILE A 67 -1.59 -10.24 14.79
C ILE A 67 -2.03 -8.82 15.10
N MET A 68 -2.26 -8.01 14.06
CA MET A 68 -2.84 -6.67 14.20
C MET A 68 -4.33 -6.68 13.91
N THR A 69 -5.12 -6.12 14.84
CA THR A 69 -6.56 -5.91 14.65
C THR A 69 -6.83 -4.57 13.95
N GLY A 70 -7.80 -4.54 13.04
CA GLY A 70 -8.12 -3.34 12.27
C GLY A 70 -9.38 -2.63 12.74
N HIS A 71 -9.59 -1.43 12.20
CA HIS A 71 -10.71 -0.56 12.50
C HIS A 71 -11.83 -0.69 11.45
N MET A 72 -12.47 -1.84 11.38
CA MET A 72 -13.71 -2.05 10.63
C MET A 72 -14.82 -2.53 11.58
N ALA A 73 -16.09 -2.27 11.24
CA ALA A 73 -17.24 -2.79 11.97
C ALA A 73 -17.82 -4.03 11.26
N LEU A 74 -18.18 -5.02 12.06
CA LEU A 74 -18.89 -6.23 11.60
C LEU A 74 -20.23 -6.36 12.34
N PRO A 75 -21.24 -5.53 12.02
CA PRO A 75 -22.46 -5.43 12.81
C PRO A 75 -23.28 -6.73 12.82
N LYS A 76 -23.17 -7.59 11.82
CA LYS A 76 -23.83 -8.91 11.85
C LYS A 76 -23.19 -9.91 12.83
N ILE A 77 -21.98 -9.63 13.30
CA ILE A 77 -21.26 -10.48 14.26
C ILE A 77 -21.31 -9.89 15.66
N THR A 78 -21.03 -8.58 15.77
CA THR A 78 -20.94 -7.89 17.06
C THR A 78 -22.28 -7.26 17.54
N GLY A 79 -23.28 -7.23 16.65
CA GLY A 79 -24.58 -6.58 16.91
C GLY A 79 -24.55 -5.04 16.90
N SER A 80 -23.39 -4.43 16.62
CA SER A 80 -23.21 -2.98 16.64
C SER A 80 -22.07 -2.53 15.71
N ASP A 81 -21.96 -1.21 15.48
CA ASP A 81 -20.89 -0.61 14.67
C ASP A 81 -19.60 -0.35 15.50
N VAL A 82 -19.27 -1.25 16.43
CA VAL A 82 -18.02 -1.16 17.19
C VAL A 82 -16.83 -1.58 16.31
N PRO A 83 -15.73 -0.81 16.27
CA PRO A 83 -14.51 -1.22 15.58
C PRO A 83 -13.95 -2.54 16.11
N CYS A 84 -13.51 -3.43 15.22
CA CYS A 84 -12.99 -4.74 15.59
C CYS A 84 -11.83 -4.69 16.58
N SER A 85 -10.96 -3.69 16.47
CA SER A 85 -9.80 -3.48 17.34
C SER A 85 -10.14 -3.23 18.82
N ILE A 86 -11.36 -2.78 19.10
CA ILE A 86 -11.86 -2.51 20.46
C ILE A 86 -13.04 -3.41 20.82
N SER A 87 -13.30 -4.46 20.04
CA SER A 87 -14.39 -5.42 20.24
C SER A 87 -13.91 -6.70 20.91
N LYS A 88 -14.51 -7.03 22.04
CA LYS A 88 -14.26 -8.28 22.75
C LYS A 88 -14.69 -9.51 21.94
N ASP A 89 -15.79 -9.41 21.20
CA ASP A 89 -16.28 -10.50 20.35
C ASP A 89 -15.26 -10.88 19.26
N ILE A 90 -14.54 -9.88 18.76
CA ILE A 90 -13.53 -10.10 17.71
C ILE A 90 -12.20 -10.54 18.31
N THR A 91 -11.67 -9.82 19.30
CA THR A 91 -10.33 -10.10 19.83
C THR A 91 -10.34 -11.29 20.80
N SER A 92 -11.21 -11.31 21.79
CA SER A 92 -11.24 -12.40 22.77
C SER A 92 -12.00 -13.62 22.26
N THR A 93 -13.23 -13.46 21.77
CA THR A 93 -14.07 -14.60 21.42
C THR A 93 -13.62 -15.25 20.10
N LEU A 94 -13.48 -14.47 19.02
CA LEU A 94 -13.14 -15.03 17.72
C LEU A 94 -11.63 -15.37 17.62
N LEU A 95 -10.75 -14.38 17.85
CA LEU A 95 -9.31 -14.59 17.61
C LEU A 95 -8.66 -15.53 18.63
N ARG A 96 -8.86 -15.26 19.93
CA ARG A 96 -8.25 -16.11 20.98
C ARG A 96 -9.05 -17.37 21.24
N GLY A 97 -10.37 -17.26 21.36
CA GLY A 97 -11.24 -18.39 21.72
C GLY A 97 -11.44 -19.37 20.57
N GLU A 98 -11.96 -18.94 19.44
CA GLU A 98 -12.31 -19.83 18.32
C GLU A 98 -11.05 -20.22 17.50
N LEU A 99 -10.21 -19.23 17.11
CA LEU A 99 -9.04 -19.49 16.29
C LEU A 99 -7.81 -19.95 17.08
N GLY A 100 -7.88 -19.91 18.42
CA GLY A 100 -6.82 -20.39 19.30
C GLY A 100 -5.52 -19.57 19.25
N PHE A 101 -5.56 -18.30 18.89
CA PHE A 101 -4.36 -17.47 18.83
C PHE A 101 -3.81 -17.14 20.21
N THR A 102 -2.58 -17.55 20.47
CA THR A 102 -1.90 -17.36 21.78
C THR A 102 -0.81 -16.29 21.77
N GLY A 103 -0.50 -15.72 20.60
CA GLY A 103 0.53 -14.71 20.45
C GLY A 103 0.06 -13.29 20.87
N VAL A 104 0.88 -12.29 20.53
CA VAL A 104 0.62 -10.89 20.85
C VAL A 104 -0.39 -10.28 19.87
N VAL A 105 -1.44 -9.68 20.41
CA VAL A 105 -2.41 -8.87 19.64
C VAL A 105 -2.08 -7.39 19.79
N VAL A 106 -1.86 -6.72 18.67
CA VAL A 106 -1.67 -5.27 18.60
C VAL A 106 -2.83 -4.62 17.84
N THR A 107 -3.28 -3.44 18.27
CA THR A 107 -4.28 -2.69 17.48
C THR A 107 -3.62 -1.97 16.31
N ASP A 108 -4.39 -1.63 15.29
CA ASP A 108 -4.00 -0.54 14.39
C ASP A 108 -3.99 0.80 15.15
N CYS A 109 -3.51 1.89 14.53
CA CYS A 109 -3.35 3.18 15.19
C CYS A 109 -4.70 3.74 15.65
N LEU A 110 -4.86 3.90 16.95
CA LEU A 110 -6.11 4.39 17.57
C LEU A 110 -6.40 5.88 17.32
N GLU A 111 -5.46 6.59 16.67
CA GLU A 111 -5.66 7.98 16.23
C GLU A 111 -6.40 8.09 14.90
N MET A 112 -6.70 6.95 14.23
CA MET A 112 -7.50 6.93 13.01
C MET A 112 -8.96 7.27 13.32
N ASP A 113 -9.61 8.02 12.41
CA ASP A 113 -10.97 8.57 12.60
C ASP A 113 -12.00 7.50 12.94
N ALA A 114 -11.84 6.28 12.42
CA ALA A 114 -12.68 5.13 12.72
C ALA A 114 -12.82 4.83 14.24
N VAL A 115 -11.85 5.22 15.06
CA VAL A 115 -11.90 5.10 16.53
C VAL A 115 -11.91 6.45 17.20
N ALA A 116 -11.04 7.37 16.77
CA ALA A 116 -10.78 8.63 17.45
C ALA A 116 -12.04 9.53 17.55
N GLU A 117 -12.86 9.60 16.49
CA GLU A 117 -14.04 10.45 16.45
C GLU A 117 -15.15 9.98 17.40
N SER A 118 -15.39 8.66 17.49
CA SER A 118 -16.54 8.13 18.24
C SER A 118 -16.20 7.74 19.68
N TYR A 119 -14.96 7.33 19.95
CA TYR A 119 -14.55 6.77 21.23
C TYR A 119 -13.48 7.60 21.95
N GLY A 120 -12.73 8.43 21.20
CA GLY A 120 -11.51 9.06 21.68
C GLY A 120 -10.33 8.09 21.77
N VAL A 121 -9.12 8.59 21.61
CA VAL A 121 -7.91 7.75 21.50
C VAL A 121 -7.58 7.05 22.82
N GLU A 122 -7.64 7.78 23.93
CA GLU A 122 -7.31 7.28 25.27
C GLU A 122 -8.32 6.22 25.71
N ASN A 123 -9.61 6.46 25.51
CA ASN A 123 -10.66 5.50 25.83
C ASN A 123 -10.63 4.30 24.87
N GLY A 124 -10.33 4.53 23.59
CA GLY A 124 -10.09 3.45 22.61
C GLY A 124 -8.97 2.51 23.07
N ALA A 125 -7.87 3.05 23.63
CA ALA A 125 -6.79 2.24 24.18
C ALA A 125 -7.24 1.37 25.37
N LEU A 126 -8.02 1.94 26.30
CA LEU A 126 -8.59 1.16 27.41
C LEU A 126 -9.52 0.06 26.89
N MET A 127 -10.44 0.39 25.98
CA MET A 127 -11.38 -0.58 25.39
C MET A 127 -10.66 -1.70 24.63
N ALA A 128 -9.58 -1.39 23.92
CA ALA A 128 -8.78 -2.40 23.23
C ALA A 128 -8.15 -3.41 24.20
N LEU A 129 -7.60 -2.92 25.32
CA LEU A 129 -7.04 -3.79 26.37
C LEU A 129 -8.14 -4.61 27.06
N GLU A 130 -9.30 -4.02 27.35
CA GLU A 130 -10.49 -4.72 27.86
C GLU A 130 -11.00 -5.80 26.88
N ALA A 131 -10.84 -5.54 25.55
CA ALA A 131 -11.20 -6.50 24.50
C ALA A 131 -10.19 -7.64 24.35
N GLY A 132 -9.00 -7.58 24.96
CA GLY A 132 -8.00 -8.64 24.94
C GLY A 132 -6.80 -8.37 24.02
N ALA A 133 -6.63 -7.14 23.52
CA ALA A 133 -5.39 -6.71 22.90
C ALA A 133 -4.26 -6.62 23.95
N ASP A 134 -3.02 -6.84 23.51
CA ASP A 134 -1.83 -6.75 24.35
C ASP A 134 -1.14 -5.38 24.21
N ILE A 135 -1.23 -4.79 23.04
CA ILE A 135 -0.60 -3.52 22.71
C ILE A 135 -1.65 -2.61 22.04
N ALA A 136 -1.89 -1.45 22.63
CA ALA A 136 -2.69 -0.37 22.07
C ALA A 136 -1.75 0.62 21.37
N MET A 137 -1.89 0.82 20.04
CA MET A 137 -0.98 1.63 19.25
C MET A 137 -1.49 3.07 19.12
N ILE A 138 -0.68 4.04 19.56
CA ILE A 138 -0.90 5.49 19.44
C ILE A 138 0.39 6.08 18.86
N CYS A 139 0.36 6.57 17.61
CA CYS A 139 1.57 6.75 16.82
C CYS A 139 2.14 8.19 16.83
N HIS A 140 1.28 9.22 17.00
CA HIS A 140 1.65 10.59 16.61
C HIS A 140 1.62 11.60 17.76
N THR A 141 0.64 11.52 18.68
CA THR A 141 0.38 12.56 19.68
C THR A 141 0.84 12.15 21.08
N PRO A 142 1.96 12.67 21.59
CA PRO A 142 2.49 12.32 22.92
C PRO A 142 1.51 12.54 24.07
N GLU A 143 0.68 13.60 23.99
CA GLU A 143 -0.33 13.92 25.00
C GLU A 143 -1.38 12.81 25.09
N LYS A 144 -1.82 12.25 23.96
CA LYS A 144 -2.76 11.13 23.91
C LYS A 144 -2.13 9.84 24.41
N GLN A 145 -0.84 9.61 24.11
CA GLN A 145 -0.10 8.47 24.66
C GLN A 145 -0.06 8.55 26.19
N LYS A 146 0.28 9.71 26.75
CA LYS A 146 0.29 9.97 28.19
C LYS A 146 -1.10 9.79 28.81
N GLY A 147 -2.14 10.39 28.20
CA GLY A 147 -3.52 10.27 28.66
C GLY A 147 -4.01 8.82 28.68
N ALA A 148 -3.67 8.03 27.65
CA ALA A 148 -4.00 6.60 27.61
C ALA A 148 -3.34 5.81 28.76
N VAL A 149 -2.07 6.07 29.06
CA VAL A 149 -1.35 5.43 30.18
C VAL A 149 -2.02 5.79 31.50
N GLU A 150 -2.36 7.06 31.71
CA GLU A 150 -3.02 7.53 32.94
C GLU A 150 -4.41 6.90 33.11
N LEU A 151 -5.20 6.81 32.03
CA LEU A 151 -6.53 6.21 32.05
C LEU A 151 -6.47 4.69 32.34
N VAL A 152 -5.55 3.97 31.70
CA VAL A 152 -5.34 2.53 31.92
C VAL A 152 -4.87 2.27 33.35
N HIS A 153 -3.95 3.09 33.88
CA HIS A 153 -3.51 2.99 35.26
C HIS A 153 -4.65 3.19 36.26
N ALA A 154 -5.51 4.19 36.03
CA ALA A 154 -6.70 4.44 36.86
C ALA A 154 -7.70 3.26 36.79
N ALA A 155 -7.90 2.67 35.60
CA ALA A 155 -8.75 1.50 35.40
C ALA A 155 -8.23 0.25 36.12
N LEU A 156 -6.92 0.03 36.15
CA LEU A 156 -6.27 -1.05 36.92
C LEU A 156 -6.41 -0.82 38.41
N THR A 157 -6.21 0.40 38.89
CA THR A 157 -6.27 0.76 40.30
C THR A 157 -7.70 0.63 40.86
N SER A 158 -8.70 0.97 40.06
CA SER A 158 -10.13 0.84 40.42
C SER A 158 -10.69 -0.59 40.26
N GLY A 159 -9.93 -1.50 39.65
CA GLY A 159 -10.38 -2.87 39.34
C GLY A 159 -11.30 -2.96 38.11
N LYS A 160 -11.50 -1.88 37.37
CA LYS A 160 -12.25 -1.89 36.10
C LYS A 160 -11.53 -2.75 35.05
N LEU A 161 -10.22 -2.65 34.94
CA LEU A 161 -9.39 -3.53 34.12
C LEU A 161 -8.75 -4.61 35.00
N ALA A 162 -8.91 -5.88 34.62
CA ALA A 162 -8.43 -7.01 35.42
C ALA A 162 -6.90 -7.09 35.40
N LEU A 163 -6.28 -7.10 36.57
CA LEU A 163 -4.81 -7.17 36.70
C LEU A 163 -4.23 -8.47 36.12
N ASP A 164 -4.96 -9.58 36.22
CA ASP A 164 -4.47 -10.88 35.72
C ASP A 164 -4.44 -10.91 34.19
N SER A 165 -5.39 -10.29 33.50
CA SER A 165 -5.33 -10.15 32.04
C SER A 165 -4.10 -9.35 31.59
N MET A 166 -3.71 -8.32 32.34
CA MET A 166 -2.52 -7.53 32.05
C MET A 166 -1.23 -8.29 32.37
N ARG A 167 -1.23 -9.15 33.37
CA ARG A 167 -0.09 -10.06 33.66
C ARG A 167 0.14 -11.06 32.53
N GLU A 168 -0.95 -11.65 32.01
CA GLU A 168 -0.88 -12.54 30.86
C GLU A 168 -0.36 -11.82 29.61
N SER A 169 -0.90 -10.61 29.34
CA SER A 169 -0.45 -9.76 28.25
C SER A 169 1.03 -9.42 28.36
N ARG A 170 1.49 -9.02 29.55
CA ARG A 170 2.91 -8.79 29.84
C ARG A 170 3.76 -10.03 29.57
N GLY A 171 3.27 -11.21 29.90
CA GLY A 171 3.97 -12.49 29.62
C GLY A 171 4.17 -12.66 28.11
N ARG A 172 3.11 -12.57 27.32
CA ARG A 172 3.18 -12.68 25.85
C ARG A 172 4.14 -11.66 25.22
N ILE A 173 4.12 -10.41 25.69
CA ILE A 173 5.03 -9.35 25.21
C ILE A 173 6.49 -9.66 25.62
N ALA A 174 6.72 -10.16 26.82
CA ALA A 174 8.07 -10.52 27.29
C ALA A 174 8.65 -11.67 26.47
N ASP A 175 7.86 -12.70 26.19
CA ASP A 175 8.27 -13.83 25.35
C ASP A 175 8.56 -13.39 23.90
N LEU A 176 7.74 -12.53 23.33
CA LEU A 176 7.97 -11.94 22.01
C LEU A 176 9.31 -11.18 21.96
N LYS A 177 9.55 -10.31 22.95
CA LYS A 177 10.80 -9.53 23.05
C LYS A 177 12.01 -10.43 23.20
N LEU A 178 11.94 -11.43 24.09
CA LEU A 178 13.03 -12.39 24.29
C LEU A 178 13.36 -13.15 23.00
N LYS A 179 12.34 -13.56 22.27
CA LYS A 179 12.49 -14.34 21.02
C LYS A 179 13.12 -13.54 19.89
N PHE A 180 12.74 -12.27 19.70
CA PHE A 180 13.10 -11.49 18.52
C PHE A 180 14.08 -10.33 18.78
N ALA A 181 14.14 -9.80 20.00
CA ALA A 181 15.07 -8.75 20.37
C ALA A 181 16.25 -9.25 21.22
N GLY A 182 16.12 -10.44 21.82
CA GLY A 182 17.14 -10.97 22.72
C GLY A 182 17.19 -10.26 24.08
N ASN A 183 18.36 -10.22 24.67
CA ASN A 183 18.60 -9.56 25.94
C ASN A 183 18.95 -8.07 25.75
N TRP A 184 18.87 -7.29 26.81
CA TRP A 184 19.24 -5.88 26.78
C TRP A 184 20.69 -5.62 26.33
N SER A 185 21.64 -6.51 26.66
CA SER A 185 23.00 -6.44 26.16
C SER A 185 23.07 -6.46 24.64
N ASP A 186 22.28 -7.31 24.00
CA ASP A 186 22.25 -7.48 22.54
C ASP A 186 21.63 -6.24 21.86
N VAL A 187 20.68 -5.60 22.54
CA VAL A 187 20.00 -4.38 22.04
C VAL A 187 20.86 -3.13 22.20
N LEU A 188 21.57 -3.00 23.34
CA LEU A 188 22.37 -1.81 23.67
C LEU A 188 23.74 -1.80 22.98
N ASP A 189 24.30 -2.97 22.70
CA ASP A 189 25.58 -3.12 22.00
C ASP A 189 25.46 -4.10 20.82
N PRO A 190 24.70 -3.74 19.78
CA PRO A 190 24.45 -4.63 18.65
C PRO A 190 25.74 -4.84 17.83
N VAL A 191 26.06 -6.09 17.54
CA VAL A 191 27.14 -6.43 16.62
C VAL A 191 26.75 -6.03 15.20
N PHE A 192 27.43 -5.01 14.66
CA PHE A 192 27.18 -4.51 13.32
C PHE A 192 28.14 -5.15 12.30
N ASP A 193 27.59 -6.06 11.50
CA ASP A 193 28.32 -6.67 10.38
C ASP A 193 28.11 -5.86 9.09
N SER A 194 29.07 -4.98 8.78
CA SER A 194 29.05 -4.14 7.58
C SER A 194 29.18 -4.97 6.29
N GLY A 195 29.94 -6.08 6.32
CA GLY A 195 30.10 -6.98 5.18
C GLY A 195 28.77 -7.67 4.84
N ARG A 196 28.08 -8.20 5.82
CA ARG A 196 26.76 -8.81 5.67
C ARG A 196 25.73 -7.80 5.16
N LYS A 197 25.74 -6.56 5.65
CA LYS A 197 24.85 -5.49 5.17
C LYS A 197 25.06 -5.19 3.68
N ILE A 198 26.31 -5.09 3.22
CA ILE A 198 26.62 -4.86 1.80
C ILE A 198 26.15 -6.03 0.95
N GLN A 199 26.42 -7.26 1.39
CA GLN A 199 25.99 -8.47 0.70
C GLN A 199 24.45 -8.52 0.57
N LEU A 200 23.71 -8.34 1.66
CA LEU A 200 22.24 -8.33 1.67
C LEU A 200 21.68 -7.24 0.77
N LYS A 201 22.30 -6.05 0.75
CA LYS A 201 21.88 -4.98 -0.17
C LYS A 201 22.00 -5.39 -1.62
N SER A 202 23.11 -6.05 -2.00
CA SER A 202 23.30 -6.55 -3.37
C SER A 202 22.31 -7.65 -3.75
N GLU A 203 22.10 -8.62 -2.85
CA GLU A 203 21.13 -9.71 -3.02
C GLU A 203 19.70 -9.16 -3.17
N ASN A 204 19.31 -8.18 -2.34
CA ASN A 204 18.01 -7.56 -2.38
C ASN A 204 17.78 -6.73 -3.66
N ILE A 205 18.80 -6.06 -4.19
CA ILE A 205 18.72 -5.35 -5.47
C ILE A 205 18.43 -6.35 -6.60
N ALA A 206 19.18 -7.45 -6.68
CA ALA A 206 19.00 -8.47 -7.72
C ALA A 206 17.62 -9.14 -7.63
N LEU A 207 17.17 -9.46 -6.40
CA LEU A 207 15.83 -9.99 -6.16
C LEU A 207 14.74 -9.01 -6.57
N SER A 208 14.88 -7.74 -6.21
CA SER A 208 13.95 -6.66 -6.56
C SER A 208 13.83 -6.51 -8.08
N GLU A 209 14.95 -6.44 -8.81
CA GLU A 209 14.95 -6.36 -10.28
C GLU A 209 14.22 -7.55 -10.91
N SER A 210 14.49 -8.76 -10.44
CA SER A 210 13.83 -9.97 -10.91
C SER A 210 12.31 -9.95 -10.63
N ALA A 211 11.91 -9.55 -9.44
CA ALA A 211 10.50 -9.48 -9.05
C ALA A 211 9.72 -8.43 -9.85
N TYR A 212 10.30 -7.24 -10.05
CA TYR A 212 9.66 -6.19 -10.86
C TYR A 212 9.56 -6.57 -12.33
N LEU A 213 10.55 -7.26 -12.87
CA LEU A 213 10.48 -7.78 -14.23
C LEU A 213 9.38 -8.85 -14.37
N ALA A 214 9.29 -9.75 -13.40
CA ALA A 214 8.26 -10.79 -13.38
C ALA A 214 6.84 -10.24 -13.16
N SER A 215 6.69 -9.06 -12.55
CA SER A 215 5.39 -8.43 -12.32
C SER A 215 4.97 -7.45 -13.41
N THR A 216 5.89 -6.77 -14.09
CA THR A 216 5.55 -5.80 -15.14
C THR A 216 4.78 -6.47 -16.29
N ALA A 217 3.55 -6.01 -16.53
CA ALA A 217 2.62 -6.61 -17.49
C ALA A 217 2.39 -5.72 -18.70
N LEU A 218 2.44 -6.29 -19.90
CA LEU A 218 1.89 -5.71 -21.13
C LEU A 218 0.46 -6.25 -21.28
N ILE A 219 -0.51 -5.37 -21.08
CA ILE A 219 -1.94 -5.73 -21.03
C ILE A 219 -2.57 -5.64 -22.42
N ILE A 220 -2.20 -4.59 -23.18
CA ILE A 220 -2.65 -4.37 -24.55
C ILE A 220 -1.40 -4.17 -25.42
N ASP A 221 -1.34 -4.90 -26.52
CA ASP A 221 -0.29 -4.84 -27.55
C ASP A 221 -0.96 -4.77 -28.94
N ARG A 222 -1.58 -3.61 -29.26
CA ARG A 222 -2.34 -3.44 -30.50
C ARG A 222 -1.53 -2.90 -31.66
N THR A 223 -0.66 -1.93 -31.38
CA THR A 223 0.10 -1.23 -32.44
C THR A 223 1.46 -1.85 -32.66
N ARG A 224 1.91 -2.70 -31.75
CA ARG A 224 3.27 -3.27 -31.73
C ARG A 224 4.34 -2.18 -31.72
N ALA A 225 4.03 -1.06 -31.04
CA ALA A 225 4.95 0.07 -30.92
C ALA A 225 6.19 -0.24 -30.08
N LEU A 226 6.12 -1.28 -29.27
CA LEU A 226 7.24 -1.68 -28.42
C LEU A 226 8.13 -2.74 -29.06
N PRO A 227 9.46 -2.65 -28.91
CA PRO A 227 10.19 -1.57 -28.24
C PRO A 227 10.32 -0.31 -29.08
N ILE A 228 10.31 0.87 -28.44
CA ILE A 228 10.59 2.11 -29.14
C ILE A 228 12.12 2.24 -29.40
N PRO A 229 12.54 2.76 -30.56
CA PRO A 229 13.96 2.90 -30.87
C PRO A 229 14.62 4.00 -30.01
N LYS A 230 15.85 3.77 -29.58
CA LYS A 230 16.67 4.77 -28.91
C LYS A 230 16.87 5.98 -29.85
N GLY A 231 16.59 7.18 -29.37
CA GLY A 231 16.68 8.42 -30.15
C GLY A 231 15.40 8.85 -30.85
N GLY A 232 14.28 8.11 -30.73
CA GLY A 232 12.95 8.56 -31.19
C GLY A 232 12.51 9.84 -30.45
N ALA A 233 11.74 10.69 -31.15
CA ALA A 233 11.12 11.88 -30.52
C ALA A 233 10.00 11.41 -29.58
N VAL A 234 10.20 11.60 -28.29
CA VAL A 234 9.30 11.15 -27.22
C VAL A 234 8.71 12.36 -26.50
N ILE A 235 7.41 12.43 -26.34
CA ILE A 235 6.80 13.25 -25.31
C ILE A 235 6.35 12.34 -24.19
N PHE A 236 6.79 12.66 -22.97
CA PHE A 236 6.51 11.86 -21.78
C PHE A 236 5.67 12.66 -20.82
N PHE A 237 4.56 12.10 -20.40
CA PHE A 237 3.61 12.69 -19.47
C PHE A 237 3.59 11.92 -18.16
N THR A 238 3.70 12.65 -17.04
CA THR A 238 3.47 12.12 -15.70
C THR A 238 2.46 12.99 -14.96
N PRO A 239 1.54 12.41 -14.16
CA PRO A 239 0.58 13.20 -13.39
C PRO A 239 1.30 13.99 -12.29
N GLU A 240 0.79 15.18 -11.97
CA GLU A 240 1.20 15.88 -10.75
C GLU A 240 0.90 15.00 -9.52
N ASN A 241 1.74 15.14 -8.48
CA ASN A 241 1.56 14.36 -7.27
C ASN A 241 0.27 14.76 -6.55
N GLU A 242 -0.67 13.83 -6.42
CA GLU A 242 -1.79 13.92 -5.51
C GLU A 242 -1.47 13.15 -4.22
N SER A 243 -1.64 13.81 -3.07
CA SER A 243 -1.72 13.13 -1.79
C SER A 243 -3.08 12.41 -1.73
N LEU A 244 -3.06 11.08 -1.91
CA LEU A 244 -4.27 10.26 -1.85
C LEU A 244 -4.49 9.64 -0.47
N ASN A 245 -3.50 9.71 0.41
CA ASN A 245 -3.57 9.10 1.74
C ASN A 245 -3.11 10.10 2.79
N ARG A 246 -4.07 10.82 3.38
CA ARG A 246 -3.82 11.81 4.44
C ARG A 246 -3.03 11.23 5.62
N ALA A 247 -3.28 10.01 6.00
CA ALA A 247 -2.58 9.39 7.14
C ALA A 247 -1.09 9.12 6.90
N VAL A 248 -0.68 8.96 5.63
CA VAL A 248 0.73 8.77 5.26
C VAL A 248 1.33 10.08 4.73
N ASP A 249 0.54 10.86 4.01
CA ASP A 249 0.98 12.05 3.29
C ASP A 249 0.78 13.34 4.11
N ASP A 250 -0.21 13.37 5.02
CA ASP A 250 -0.54 14.50 5.91
C ASP A 250 0.02 14.36 7.33
N ALA A 251 1.03 13.54 7.54
CA ALA A 251 1.84 13.62 8.77
C ALA A 251 2.59 14.98 8.78
N GLU A 252 1.82 16.06 8.83
CA GLU A 252 2.30 17.45 8.69
C GLU A 252 3.44 17.79 9.65
N ALA A 253 3.43 17.21 10.84
CA ALA A 253 4.43 17.47 11.86
C ALA A 253 5.75 16.70 11.65
N VAL A 254 5.74 15.54 10.98
CA VAL A 254 6.90 14.63 10.90
C VAL A 254 7.65 14.76 9.57
N LEU A 255 6.96 15.08 8.49
CA LEU A 255 7.55 15.07 7.14
C LEU A 255 7.82 16.48 6.57
N ARG A 256 7.46 17.55 7.27
CA ARG A 256 7.73 18.93 6.83
C ARG A 256 8.89 19.57 7.59
N THR A 257 9.68 20.36 6.89
CA THR A 257 10.65 21.26 7.51
C THR A 257 9.93 22.42 8.22
N LYS A 258 10.62 23.14 9.11
CA LYS A 258 10.08 24.36 9.73
C LYS A 258 9.56 25.41 8.72
N ASN A 259 9.97 25.31 7.46
CA ASN A 259 9.57 26.19 6.36
C ASN A 259 8.44 25.56 5.49
N GLY A 260 7.79 24.50 5.95
CA GLY A 260 6.66 23.85 5.25
C GLY A 260 7.05 22.92 4.10
N ASN A 261 8.33 22.77 3.77
CA ASN A 261 8.79 21.87 2.72
C ASN A 261 8.76 20.40 3.20
N ILE A 262 8.33 19.48 2.33
CA ILE A 262 8.32 18.06 2.62
C ILE A 262 9.77 17.56 2.87
N LYS A 263 10.00 16.91 4.02
CA LYS A 263 11.29 16.31 4.39
C LYS A 263 11.61 15.01 3.64
N ASN A 264 10.79 14.60 2.69
CA ASN A 264 11.05 13.38 1.96
C ASN A 264 12.33 13.56 1.13
N THR A 265 13.36 12.80 1.45
CA THR A 265 14.65 12.81 0.74
C THR A 265 14.62 12.02 -0.57
N ALA A 266 13.56 11.26 -0.83
CA ALA A 266 13.33 10.63 -2.12
C ALA A 266 12.76 11.70 -3.07
N ALA A 267 13.40 11.88 -4.23
CA ALA A 267 12.85 12.70 -5.29
C ALA A 267 11.45 12.19 -5.70
N PRO A 268 10.52 13.07 -6.10
CA PRO A 268 9.24 12.65 -6.65
C PRO A 268 9.39 11.60 -7.74
N SER A 269 8.45 10.67 -7.83
CA SER A 269 8.51 9.54 -8.78
C SER A 269 8.56 10.00 -10.24
N ASP A 270 7.93 11.14 -10.57
CA ASP A 270 7.94 11.78 -11.89
C ASP A 270 9.37 12.17 -12.32
N ILE A 271 10.18 12.77 -11.43
CA ILE A 271 11.56 13.16 -11.70
C ILE A 271 12.41 11.92 -12.01
N PHE A 272 12.26 10.87 -11.21
CA PHE A 272 13.01 9.64 -11.43
C PHE A 272 12.59 8.96 -12.73
N PHE A 273 11.31 8.88 -13.01
CA PHE A 273 10.79 8.26 -14.22
C PHE A 273 11.26 9.03 -15.47
N GLY A 274 11.15 10.37 -15.44
CA GLY A 274 11.71 11.23 -16.51
C GLY A 274 13.20 11.00 -16.72
N SER A 275 13.99 10.89 -15.65
CA SER A 275 15.44 10.60 -15.75
C SER A 275 15.72 9.22 -16.35
N SER A 276 14.92 8.21 -16.01
CA SER A 276 15.07 6.86 -16.56
C SER A 276 14.79 6.82 -18.07
N ILE A 277 13.77 7.52 -18.55
CA ILE A 277 13.45 7.67 -19.97
C ILE A 277 14.56 8.45 -20.70
N SER A 278 14.98 9.61 -20.14
CA SER A 278 15.99 10.47 -20.77
C SER A 278 17.38 9.81 -20.88
N ALA A 279 17.68 8.87 -20.02
CA ALA A 279 18.91 8.06 -20.13
C ALA A 279 18.95 7.19 -21.42
N ARG A 280 17.79 6.93 -22.05
CA ARG A 280 17.63 6.07 -23.22
C ARG A 280 17.29 6.82 -24.51
N THR A 281 16.78 8.05 -24.39
CA THR A 281 16.55 8.95 -25.53
C THR A 281 16.87 10.38 -25.17
N GLN A 282 17.72 11.03 -25.99
CA GLN A 282 18.06 12.46 -25.82
C GLN A 282 16.99 13.39 -26.38
N ASN A 283 16.06 12.88 -27.19
CA ASN A 283 15.00 13.63 -27.81
C ASN A 283 13.67 13.44 -27.06
N MET A 284 13.66 13.83 -25.77
CA MET A 284 12.51 13.71 -24.90
C MET A 284 12.06 15.08 -24.40
N TYR A 285 10.75 15.28 -24.39
CA TYR A 285 10.10 16.41 -23.70
C TYR A 285 9.21 15.86 -22.58
N HIS A 286 9.54 16.16 -21.33
CA HIS A 286 8.78 15.72 -20.17
C HIS A 286 7.79 16.78 -19.72
N VAL A 287 6.54 16.37 -19.50
CA VAL A 287 5.44 17.20 -19.03
C VAL A 287 4.86 16.58 -17.76
N VAL A 288 4.97 17.28 -16.65
CA VAL A 288 4.18 16.97 -15.45
C VAL A 288 2.82 17.63 -15.64
N TYR A 289 1.78 16.84 -15.92
CA TYR A 289 0.47 17.39 -16.28
C TYR A 289 -0.42 17.59 -15.03
N PRO A 290 -1.01 18.80 -14.90
CA PRO A 290 -1.90 19.15 -13.80
C PRO A 290 -3.34 18.65 -14.04
N LYS A 291 -4.20 18.81 -13.02
CA LYS A 291 -5.64 18.42 -13.08
C LYS A 291 -6.42 19.13 -14.18
N ASP A 292 -6.03 20.33 -14.53
CA ASP A 292 -6.65 21.22 -15.51
C ASP A 292 -5.74 21.42 -16.74
N LEU A 293 -5.08 20.37 -17.18
CA LEU A 293 -4.19 20.42 -18.33
C LEU A 293 -4.87 21.09 -19.52
N THR A 294 -4.28 22.19 -19.97
CA THR A 294 -4.62 22.86 -21.22
C THR A 294 -3.52 22.64 -22.24
N VAL A 295 -3.88 22.19 -23.44
CA VAL A 295 -2.92 22.05 -24.53
C VAL A 295 -2.58 23.43 -25.09
N THR A 296 -1.46 23.98 -24.63
CA THR A 296 -0.93 25.27 -25.13
C THR A 296 -0.44 25.13 -26.58
N GLU A 297 -0.27 26.24 -27.28
CA GLU A 297 0.31 26.25 -28.64
C GLU A 297 1.69 25.60 -28.69
N GLU A 298 2.52 25.80 -27.68
CA GLU A 298 3.84 25.18 -27.58
C GLU A 298 3.73 23.66 -27.45
N LEU A 299 2.88 23.17 -26.55
CA LEU A 299 2.63 21.73 -26.37
C LEU A 299 2.04 21.12 -27.64
N GLY A 300 1.09 21.82 -28.29
CA GLY A 300 0.50 21.38 -29.55
C GLY A 300 1.55 21.22 -30.66
N LYS A 301 2.48 22.17 -30.81
CA LYS A 301 3.62 22.06 -31.77
C LYS A 301 4.51 20.84 -31.48
N LYS A 302 4.75 20.53 -30.18
CA LYS A 302 5.53 19.35 -29.81
C LYS A 302 4.77 18.05 -30.10
N LEU A 303 3.48 18.02 -29.82
CA LEU A 303 2.61 16.85 -30.08
C LEU A 303 2.50 16.56 -31.59
N SER A 304 2.50 17.60 -32.45
CA SER A 304 2.40 17.43 -33.90
C SER A 304 3.65 16.79 -34.55
N ILE A 305 4.80 16.80 -33.88
CA ILE A 305 6.05 16.21 -34.39
C ILE A 305 6.48 14.98 -33.61
N ALA A 306 5.84 14.67 -32.48
CA ALA A 306 6.14 13.50 -31.67
C ALA A 306 5.89 12.22 -32.45
N LYS A 307 6.80 11.24 -32.34
CA LYS A 307 6.59 9.88 -32.83
C LYS A 307 6.04 8.95 -31.77
N TYR A 308 6.40 9.20 -30.51
CA TYR A 308 5.99 8.39 -29.38
C TYR A 308 5.46 9.29 -28.26
N ILE A 309 4.32 8.93 -27.74
CA ILE A 309 3.70 9.57 -26.57
C ILE A 309 3.65 8.53 -25.47
N ILE A 310 4.42 8.72 -24.41
CA ILE A 310 4.39 7.89 -23.23
C ILE A 310 3.54 8.63 -22.19
N PHE A 311 2.44 8.04 -21.77
CA PHE A 311 1.50 8.66 -20.84
C PHE A 311 1.38 7.81 -19.57
N ALA A 312 1.98 8.27 -18.47
CA ALA A 312 1.87 7.62 -17.18
C ALA A 312 0.59 8.07 -16.46
N THR A 313 -0.09 7.11 -15.83
CA THR A 313 -1.26 7.32 -14.97
C THR A 313 -1.00 6.75 -13.58
N ARG A 314 -1.77 7.23 -12.59
CA ARG A 314 -1.73 6.72 -11.23
C ARG A 314 -3.13 6.79 -10.61
N ASN A 315 -3.76 5.63 -10.39
CA ASN A 315 -5.13 5.51 -9.88
C ASN A 315 -6.14 6.36 -10.68
N ALA A 316 -6.04 6.37 -12.01
CA ALA A 316 -6.88 7.19 -12.87
C ALA A 316 -8.36 6.73 -12.87
N ASP A 317 -8.64 5.48 -12.45
CA ASP A 317 -9.98 4.97 -12.15
C ASP A 317 -10.69 5.81 -11.06
N ARG A 318 -9.93 6.38 -10.12
CA ARG A 318 -10.39 7.27 -9.04
C ARG A 318 -10.14 8.74 -9.33
N SER A 319 -9.21 9.04 -10.23
CA SER A 319 -8.76 10.39 -10.61
C SER A 319 -9.01 10.66 -12.09
N ALA A 320 -10.28 10.73 -12.48
CA ALA A 320 -10.75 10.84 -13.87
C ALA A 320 -10.19 12.04 -14.66
N TRP A 321 -9.61 13.03 -14.00
CA TRP A 321 -8.94 14.15 -14.66
C TRP A 321 -7.74 13.69 -15.51
N GLN A 322 -7.07 12.59 -15.12
CA GLN A 322 -5.94 12.03 -15.89
C GLN A 322 -6.40 11.48 -17.23
N LEU A 323 -7.56 10.83 -17.28
CA LEU A 323 -8.17 10.35 -18.53
C LEU A 323 -8.65 11.52 -19.41
N ARG A 324 -9.14 12.61 -18.81
CA ARG A 324 -9.48 13.83 -19.57
C ARG A 324 -8.25 14.46 -20.22
N ALA A 325 -7.12 14.52 -19.47
CA ALA A 325 -5.85 15.00 -20.00
C ALA A 325 -5.38 14.14 -21.20
N LEU A 326 -5.47 12.82 -21.09
CA LEU A 326 -5.14 11.89 -22.17
C LEU A 326 -6.04 12.10 -23.39
N SER A 327 -7.36 12.30 -23.19
CA SER A 327 -8.30 12.58 -24.27
C SER A 327 -7.95 13.87 -25.01
N ALA A 328 -7.64 14.96 -24.28
CA ALA A 328 -7.23 16.22 -24.89
C ALA A 328 -5.92 16.11 -25.69
N ILE A 329 -4.99 15.29 -25.25
CA ILE A 329 -3.74 15.00 -25.98
C ILE A 329 -4.05 14.17 -27.24
N ALA A 330 -4.95 13.20 -27.14
CA ALA A 330 -5.35 12.33 -28.26
C ALA A 330 -5.97 13.11 -29.43
N GLU A 331 -6.71 14.20 -29.13
CA GLU A 331 -7.34 15.06 -30.14
C GLU A 331 -6.34 15.86 -30.97
N VAL A 332 -5.17 16.19 -30.42
CA VAL A 332 -4.19 17.12 -31.06
C VAL A 332 -2.86 16.46 -31.41
N LYS A 333 -2.66 15.19 -31.03
CA LYS A 333 -1.44 14.47 -31.36
C LYS A 333 -1.26 14.29 -32.88
N ASN A 334 -0.02 14.08 -33.31
CA ASN A 334 0.23 13.57 -34.66
C ASN A 334 -0.55 12.27 -34.90
N ALA A 335 -1.22 12.15 -36.06
CA ALA A 335 -1.99 10.96 -36.42
C ALA A 335 -1.14 9.68 -36.34
N ASP A 336 0.11 9.76 -36.78
CA ASP A 336 1.05 8.63 -36.82
C ASP A 336 1.81 8.41 -35.49
N ALA A 337 1.53 9.23 -34.46
CA ALA A 337 2.19 9.06 -33.16
C ALA A 337 1.66 7.84 -32.42
N GLU A 338 2.56 6.95 -32.05
CA GLU A 338 2.29 5.79 -31.21
C GLU A 338 2.08 6.20 -29.74
N VAL A 339 1.05 5.65 -29.11
CA VAL A 339 0.70 5.97 -27.72
C VAL A 339 0.97 4.77 -26.83
N ILE A 340 1.75 4.99 -25.79
CA ILE A 340 2.07 4.00 -24.75
C ILE A 340 1.53 4.52 -23.42
N ILE A 341 0.56 3.84 -22.84
CA ILE A 341 -0.04 4.18 -21.55
C ILE A 341 0.55 3.28 -20.49
N ILE A 342 0.94 3.87 -19.35
CA ILE A 342 1.56 3.14 -18.24
C ILE A 342 0.77 3.42 -16.96
N SER A 343 0.06 2.42 -16.48
CA SER A 343 -0.51 2.45 -15.13
C SER A 343 0.60 2.19 -14.11
N THR A 344 0.91 3.21 -13.32
CA THR A 344 2.02 3.13 -12.35
C THR A 344 1.59 2.65 -10.96
N CYS A 345 0.35 2.22 -10.78
CA CYS A 345 -0.17 1.67 -9.54
C CYS A 345 -1.04 0.43 -9.81
N ALA A 346 -2.34 0.55 -9.81
CA ALA A 346 -3.25 -0.56 -10.10
C ALA A 346 -3.59 -0.63 -11.61
N PRO A 347 -3.92 -1.80 -12.17
CA PRO A 347 -4.16 -1.96 -13.60
C PRO A 347 -5.54 -1.44 -14.06
N TYR A 348 -6.27 -0.73 -13.19
CA TYR A 348 -7.66 -0.32 -13.40
C TYR A 348 -7.82 1.05 -14.05
N ASP A 349 -6.73 1.74 -14.31
CA ASP A 349 -6.73 3.15 -14.73
C ASP A 349 -7.58 3.43 -15.96
N LEU A 350 -7.73 2.46 -16.86
CA LEU A 350 -8.51 2.60 -18.10
C LEU A 350 -9.97 2.11 -18.03
N LEU A 351 -10.47 1.64 -16.88
CA LEU A 351 -11.86 1.14 -16.75
C LEU A 351 -12.92 2.14 -17.23
N ASN A 352 -12.69 3.43 -16.97
CA ASN A 352 -13.61 4.52 -17.34
C ASN A 352 -13.15 5.30 -18.57
N ALA A 353 -12.19 4.78 -19.33
CA ALA A 353 -11.66 5.45 -20.52
C ALA A 353 -12.72 5.58 -21.63
N LYS A 354 -12.77 6.75 -22.28
CA LYS A 354 -13.71 7.10 -23.35
C LYS A 354 -12.98 7.68 -24.57
N PHE A 355 -11.85 7.14 -24.94
CA PHE A 355 -11.10 7.56 -26.11
C PHE A 355 -10.94 6.39 -27.08
N ASP A 356 -10.93 6.69 -28.39
CA ASP A 356 -10.83 5.71 -29.46
C ASP A 356 -9.56 5.98 -30.28
N ILE A 357 -8.42 5.65 -29.67
CA ILE A 357 -7.11 5.68 -30.32
C ILE A 357 -6.40 4.33 -30.10
N PRO A 358 -5.58 3.88 -31.05
CA PRO A 358 -4.74 2.73 -30.82
C PRO A 358 -3.66 3.06 -29.77
N PHE A 359 -3.37 2.13 -28.87
CA PHE A 359 -2.36 2.29 -27.83
C PHE A 359 -1.82 0.95 -27.33
N GLU A 360 -0.63 1.02 -26.72
CA GLU A 360 -0.10 -0.04 -25.87
C GLU A 360 -0.44 0.28 -24.40
N TYR A 361 -0.72 -0.75 -23.59
CA TYR A 361 -1.02 -0.56 -22.17
C TYR A 361 -0.17 -1.47 -21.30
N LEU A 362 0.65 -0.87 -20.45
CA LEU A 362 1.47 -1.56 -19.46
C LEU A 362 1.00 -1.23 -18.05
N SER A 363 1.22 -2.16 -17.12
CA SER A 363 1.05 -1.93 -15.69
C SER A 363 2.31 -2.35 -14.92
N THR A 364 2.74 -1.49 -14.00
CA THR A 364 3.87 -1.76 -13.11
C THR A 364 3.43 -2.26 -11.75
N PHE A 365 2.15 -2.09 -11.38
CA PHE A 365 1.55 -2.37 -10.06
C PHE A 365 2.21 -1.63 -8.89
N GLU A 366 3.19 -0.78 -9.17
CA GLU A 366 4.02 -0.10 -8.19
C GLU A 366 4.71 1.11 -8.86
N PHE A 367 4.91 2.21 -8.13
CA PHE A 367 5.51 3.44 -8.62
C PHE A 367 6.90 3.72 -8.01
N THR A 368 7.51 2.73 -7.36
CA THR A 368 8.88 2.84 -6.84
C THR A 368 9.91 2.88 -7.96
N ARG A 369 11.11 3.36 -7.65
CA ARG A 369 12.20 3.48 -8.61
C ARG A 369 12.48 2.19 -9.39
N PRO A 370 12.62 1.00 -8.77
CA PRO A 370 12.90 -0.22 -9.52
C PRO A 370 11.74 -0.64 -10.44
N ALA A 371 10.48 -0.37 -10.07
CA ALA A 371 9.33 -0.63 -10.93
C ALA A 371 9.37 0.26 -12.18
N LEU A 372 9.58 1.57 -12.01
CA LEU A 372 9.66 2.56 -13.09
C LEU A 372 10.87 2.32 -14.00
N GLU A 373 12.01 1.93 -13.43
CA GLU A 373 13.18 1.53 -14.21
C GLU A 373 12.89 0.28 -15.03
N THR A 374 12.21 -0.71 -14.45
CA THR A 374 11.88 -1.96 -15.16
C THR A 374 10.96 -1.71 -16.35
N VAL A 375 9.89 -0.92 -16.20
CA VAL A 375 9.00 -0.61 -17.32
C VAL A 375 9.70 0.22 -18.39
N THR A 376 10.61 1.11 -18.01
CA THR A 376 11.44 1.84 -18.95
C THR A 376 12.31 0.88 -19.78
N ARG A 377 12.95 -0.11 -19.15
CA ARG A 377 13.72 -1.16 -19.85
C ARG A 377 12.84 -1.95 -20.83
N VAL A 378 11.59 -2.24 -20.46
CA VAL A 378 10.62 -2.89 -21.36
C VAL A 378 10.31 -2.00 -22.56
N ILE A 379 10.02 -0.72 -22.35
CA ILE A 379 9.71 0.25 -23.41
C ILE A 379 10.84 0.34 -24.43
N PHE A 380 12.10 0.32 -24.00
CA PHE A 380 13.26 0.42 -24.88
C PHE A 380 13.87 -0.95 -25.30
N GLY A 381 13.17 -2.06 -25.03
CA GLY A 381 13.58 -3.40 -25.48
C GLY A 381 14.76 -4.00 -24.72
N GLU A 382 15.13 -3.44 -23.57
CA GLU A 382 16.21 -3.95 -22.71
C GLU A 382 15.74 -5.11 -21.82
N ALA A 383 14.41 -5.28 -21.70
CA ALA A 383 13.77 -6.37 -20.98
C ALA A 383 12.44 -6.75 -21.66
N LYS A 384 11.95 -7.96 -21.40
CA LYS A 384 10.63 -8.41 -21.86
C LYS A 384 9.67 -8.42 -20.68
N PRO A 385 8.43 -7.90 -20.84
CA PRO A 385 7.43 -7.98 -19.78
C PRO A 385 7.03 -9.45 -19.57
N ALA A 386 7.02 -9.91 -18.32
CA ALA A 386 6.69 -11.28 -17.97
C ALA A 386 5.45 -11.38 -17.05
N GLY A 387 4.99 -10.24 -16.55
CA GLY A 387 3.85 -10.15 -15.63
C GLY A 387 2.53 -10.46 -16.30
N LYS A 388 1.58 -10.91 -15.45
CA LYS A 388 0.19 -11.14 -15.82
C LYS A 388 -0.70 -10.38 -14.86
N VAL A 389 -1.79 -9.81 -15.37
CA VAL A 389 -2.81 -9.18 -14.51
C VAL A 389 -3.50 -10.27 -13.71
N PRO A 390 -3.51 -10.19 -12.36
CA PRO A 390 -4.07 -11.25 -11.50
C PRO A 390 -5.60 -11.19 -11.37
N VAL A 391 -6.28 -10.38 -12.18
CA VAL A 391 -7.74 -10.19 -12.18
C VAL A 391 -8.30 -10.46 -13.57
N LEU A 392 -9.61 -10.72 -13.66
CA LEU A 392 -10.27 -10.98 -14.94
C LEU A 392 -10.23 -9.74 -15.84
N GLY A 393 -9.96 -9.94 -17.13
CA GLY A 393 -9.78 -8.85 -18.11
C GLY A 393 -10.93 -7.84 -18.18
N GLY A 394 -12.19 -8.26 -18.04
CA GLY A 394 -13.35 -7.38 -17.97
C GLY A 394 -13.37 -6.41 -16.78
N ASN A 395 -12.56 -6.68 -15.74
CA ASN A 395 -12.41 -5.80 -14.57
C ASN A 395 -11.23 -4.83 -14.71
N VAL A 396 -10.52 -4.83 -15.82
CA VAL A 396 -9.31 -4.02 -16.03
C VAL A 396 -9.46 -3.06 -17.20
N LEU A 397 -10.29 -3.42 -18.16
CA LEU A 397 -10.48 -2.66 -19.39
C LEU A 397 -11.98 -2.37 -19.62
N PRO A 398 -12.33 -1.23 -20.25
CA PRO A 398 -13.69 -0.97 -20.67
C PRO A 398 -14.16 -2.02 -21.70
N GLU A 399 -15.44 -2.38 -21.70
CA GLU A 399 -16.02 -3.41 -22.56
C GLU A 399 -15.68 -3.24 -24.06
N ARG A 400 -15.53 -2.00 -24.54
CA ARG A 400 -15.14 -1.69 -25.91
C ARG A 400 -13.68 -2.02 -26.26
N VAL A 401 -12.85 -2.30 -25.31
CA VAL A 401 -11.42 -2.60 -25.50
C VAL A 401 -11.16 -4.11 -25.47
N CYS A 402 -12.12 -4.90 -25.00
CA CYS A 402 -12.04 -6.36 -24.93
C CYS A 402 -12.38 -7.07 -26.25
N THR A 403 -12.84 -6.38 -27.28
CA THR A 403 -13.12 -6.90 -28.63
C THR A 403 -12.00 -6.50 -29.58
#